data_03d29debed5ceb919669f70f4a73af53
#
_entry.id   03d29debed5ceb919669f70f4a73af53
#
_cell.length_a   1.000
_cell.length_b   1.000
_cell.length_c   1.000
_cell.angle_alpha   90.00
_cell.angle_beta   90.00
_cell.angle_gamma   90.00
#
_symmetry.space_group_name_H-M   'P 1'
#
loop_
_entity.id
_entity.type
_entity.pdbx_description
1 polymer ?
#
loop_
_entity_poly.entity_id
_entity_poly.type
_entity_poly.pdbx_seq_one_letter_code
_entity_poly.pdbx_strand_id
1 'polypeptide(L)'
;MYLLPCASLVEDWRMKFCLVTVLLITSQTSSYARTAHHASRAGSDPAYSSALAAANRFLHAWQNEDHESGIVMLADSARQNLSPDSLQTFFSPGPDAAYEIAHGQRLKAGEYAFPLVLFGSSEGKSPRYCKLVVIRDGKSDWAVEKLP
;
A
#
# COMPACT_ATOMS: atom_id res chain seq x y z
N MET A 1 5.97 53.47 64.28
CA MET A 1 6.79 52.67 63.41
C MET A 1 6.27 51.22 63.46
N TYR A 2 5.21 50.96 62.69
CA TYR A 2 4.57 49.64 62.68
C TYR A 2 4.41 49.22 61.22
N LEU A 3 5.16 48.20 60.84
CA LEU A 3 5.05 47.50 59.58
C LEU A 3 3.95 46.44 59.70
N LEU A 4 2.92 46.57 58.92
CA LEU A 4 1.90 45.55 58.73
C LEU A 4 2.30 44.63 57.56
N PRO A 5 2.18 43.32 57.71
CA PRO A 5 2.44 42.38 56.64
C PRO A 5 1.20 42.25 55.76
N CYS A 6 1.37 42.55 54.49
CA CYS A 6 0.38 42.30 53.42
C CYS A 6 0.62 40.91 52.86
N ALA A 7 -0.03 39.93 53.46
CA ALA A 7 0.00 38.55 52.92
C ALA A 7 -1.30 37.84 53.32
N SER A 8 -2.29 37.79 52.40
CA SER A 8 -3.32 36.75 52.42
C SER A 8 -4.45 36.90 51.38
N LEU A 9 -4.20 37.52 50.22
CA LEU A 9 -5.25 37.66 49.21
C LEU A 9 -5.00 36.94 47.88
N VAL A 10 -3.89 36.23 47.76
CA VAL A 10 -3.49 35.58 46.48
C VAL A 10 -3.82 34.09 46.46
N GLU A 11 -4.00 33.44 47.60
CA GLU A 11 -4.22 32.00 47.62
C GLU A 11 -5.63 31.53 47.35
N ASP A 12 -6.63 32.38 47.57
CA ASP A 12 -8.02 31.98 47.42
C ASP A 12 -8.49 31.98 45.96
N TRP A 13 -7.79 32.68 45.08
CA TRP A 13 -8.13 32.71 43.66
C TRP A 13 -7.58 31.51 42.89
N ARG A 14 -6.47 30.94 43.30
CA ARG A 14 -5.87 29.77 42.65
C ARG A 14 -6.72 28.50 42.83
N MET A 15 -7.34 28.32 43.99
CA MET A 15 -8.23 27.18 44.23
C MET A 15 -9.55 27.23 43.47
N LYS A 16 -10.09 28.43 43.29
CA LYS A 16 -11.37 28.61 42.54
C LYS A 16 -11.19 28.39 41.07
N PHE A 17 -10.03 28.72 40.48
CA PHE A 17 -9.74 28.45 39.07
C PHE A 17 -9.47 26.96 38.78
N CYS A 18 -8.87 26.22 39.70
CA CYS A 18 -8.65 24.77 39.53
C CYS A 18 -9.98 23.99 39.54
N LEU A 19 -10.97 24.38 40.32
CA LEU A 19 -12.26 23.70 40.38
C LEU A 19 -13.13 23.91 39.15
N VAL A 20 -13.04 25.09 38.55
CA VAL A 20 -13.80 25.41 37.32
C VAL A 20 -13.19 24.74 36.09
N THR A 21 -11.85 24.59 36.04
CA THR A 21 -11.18 23.90 34.90
C THR A 21 -11.37 22.39 34.94
N VAL A 22 -11.51 21.76 36.09
CA VAL A 22 -11.78 20.32 36.19
C VAL A 22 -13.21 19.96 35.77
N LEU A 23 -14.19 20.88 35.98
CA LEU A 23 -15.58 20.60 35.60
C LEU A 23 -15.86 20.76 34.08
N LEU A 24 -14.99 21.46 33.34
CA LEU A 24 -15.12 21.66 31.90
C LEU A 24 -14.49 20.56 31.04
N ILE A 25 -13.68 19.66 31.63
CA ILE A 25 -12.99 18.60 30.90
C ILE A 25 -13.83 17.32 30.77
N THR A 26 -14.92 17.19 31.54
CA THR A 26 -15.71 15.94 31.58
C THR A 26 -16.87 15.87 30.57
N SER A 27 -17.07 16.87 29.73
CA SER A 27 -18.20 16.88 28.79
C SER A 27 -17.83 16.77 27.31
N GLN A 28 -16.61 16.40 26.97
CA GLN A 28 -16.24 16.06 25.57
C GLN A 28 -15.96 14.57 25.39
N THR A 29 -16.89 13.73 25.79
CA THR A 29 -17.02 12.44 25.13
C THR A 29 -17.61 12.69 23.74
N SER A 30 -16.81 13.30 22.87
CA SER A 30 -17.05 13.26 21.45
C SER A 30 -17.12 11.79 21.08
N SER A 31 -18.34 11.31 20.91
CA SER A 31 -18.61 10.09 20.20
C SER A 31 -18.01 10.25 18.80
N TYR A 32 -16.73 9.93 18.65
CA TYR A 32 -16.21 9.54 17.36
C TYR A 32 -17.03 8.30 17.00
N ALA A 33 -18.18 8.53 16.33
CA ALA A 33 -18.76 7.53 15.50
C ALA A 33 -17.64 7.15 14.53
N ARG A 34 -16.82 6.15 14.93
CA ARG A 34 -16.08 5.36 13.98
C ARG A 34 -17.16 4.89 13.02
N THR A 35 -17.24 5.58 11.89
CA THR A 35 -17.74 4.98 10.68
C THR A 35 -16.85 3.76 10.59
N ALA A 36 -17.34 2.63 11.15
CA ALA A 36 -16.84 1.34 10.78
C ALA A 36 -17.09 1.32 9.28
N HIS A 37 -16.10 1.77 8.50
CA HIS A 37 -15.94 1.20 7.20
C HIS A 37 -16.03 -0.28 7.52
N HIS A 38 -17.15 -0.86 7.16
CA HIS A 38 -17.23 -2.27 6.95
C HIS A 38 -16.07 -2.53 5.99
N ALA A 39 -14.88 -2.75 6.54
CA ALA A 39 -13.96 -3.65 5.93
C ALA A 39 -14.83 -4.88 5.74
N SER A 40 -15.48 -4.95 4.58
CA SER A 40 -16.04 -6.19 4.10
C SER A 40 -14.95 -7.16 4.47
N ARG A 41 -15.22 -8.06 5.41
CA ARG A 41 -14.52 -9.32 5.45
C ARG A 41 -14.76 -9.86 4.04
N ALA A 42 -13.92 -9.41 3.14
CA ALA A 42 -13.71 -10.03 1.88
C ALA A 42 -13.31 -11.45 2.31
N GLY A 43 -14.27 -12.31 2.38
CA GLY A 43 -14.00 -13.72 2.33
C GLY A 43 -13.02 -13.78 1.18
N SER A 44 -11.77 -14.17 1.46
CA SER A 44 -10.65 -14.04 0.56
C SER A 44 -11.09 -14.58 -0.80
N ASP A 45 -11.35 -13.69 -1.74
CA ASP A 45 -11.73 -14.10 -3.09
C ASP A 45 -10.59 -15.00 -3.58
N PRO A 46 -10.82 -16.32 -3.77
CA PRO A 46 -9.76 -17.23 -4.16
C PRO A 46 -9.11 -16.80 -5.47
N ALA A 47 -9.89 -16.16 -6.34
CA ALA A 47 -9.40 -15.60 -7.59
C ALA A 47 -8.43 -14.44 -7.34
N TYR A 48 -8.73 -13.55 -6.40
CA TYR A 48 -7.82 -12.48 -6.00
C TYR A 48 -6.51 -13.01 -5.43
N SER A 49 -6.59 -13.99 -4.52
CA SER A 49 -5.40 -14.59 -3.90
C SER A 49 -4.51 -15.28 -4.95
N SER A 50 -5.12 -15.96 -5.92
CA SER A 50 -4.38 -16.60 -7.00
C SER A 50 -3.74 -15.59 -7.96
N ALA A 51 -4.46 -14.51 -8.30
CA ALA A 51 -3.93 -13.43 -9.13
C ALA A 51 -2.77 -12.70 -8.43
N LEU A 52 -2.90 -12.41 -7.13
CA LEU A 52 -1.83 -11.81 -6.34
C LEU A 52 -0.60 -12.72 -6.25
N ALA A 53 -0.80 -14.03 -6.09
CA ALA A 53 0.29 -15.00 -6.09
C ALA A 53 1.03 -15.03 -7.44
N ALA A 54 0.31 -14.93 -8.55
CA ALA A 54 0.92 -14.84 -9.88
C ALA A 54 1.70 -13.52 -10.06
N ALA A 55 1.13 -12.40 -9.62
CA ALA A 55 1.81 -11.10 -9.64
C ALA A 55 3.12 -11.14 -8.84
N ASN A 56 3.09 -11.70 -7.63
CA ASN A 56 4.31 -11.83 -6.80
C ASN A 56 5.36 -12.75 -7.44
N ARG A 57 4.97 -13.89 -8.01
CA ARG A 57 5.92 -14.78 -8.70
C ARG A 57 6.59 -14.08 -9.88
N PHE A 58 5.83 -13.32 -10.66
CA PHE A 58 6.36 -12.56 -11.78
C PHE A 58 7.35 -11.48 -11.33
N LEU A 59 7.00 -10.71 -10.30
CA LEU A 59 7.88 -9.67 -9.75
C LEU A 59 9.12 -10.26 -9.06
N HIS A 60 9.00 -11.44 -8.48
CA HIS A 60 10.14 -12.17 -7.94
C HIS A 60 11.10 -12.63 -9.05
N ALA A 61 10.58 -13.11 -10.18
CA ALA A 61 11.41 -13.42 -11.36
C ALA A 61 12.12 -12.16 -11.88
N TRP A 62 11.41 -11.03 -11.96
CA TRP A 62 12.00 -9.73 -12.29
C TRP A 62 13.14 -9.34 -11.34
N GLN A 63 12.91 -9.42 -10.02
CA GLN A 63 13.89 -9.06 -9.01
C GLN A 63 15.16 -9.93 -9.07
N ASN A 64 15.02 -11.20 -9.43
CA ASN A 64 16.12 -12.14 -9.52
C ASN A 64 16.76 -12.25 -10.93
N GLU A 65 16.36 -11.36 -11.84
CA GLU A 65 16.82 -11.38 -13.25
C GLU A 65 16.54 -12.74 -13.95
N ASP A 66 15.49 -13.45 -13.52
CA ASP A 66 15.05 -14.72 -14.10
C ASP A 66 14.13 -14.48 -15.31
N HIS A 67 14.76 -14.24 -16.45
CA HIS A 67 14.09 -13.95 -17.72
C HIS A 67 13.19 -15.11 -18.17
N GLU A 68 13.65 -16.34 -18.02
CA GLU A 68 12.90 -17.51 -18.50
C GLU A 68 11.59 -17.67 -17.75
N SER A 69 11.65 -17.69 -16.43
CA SER A 69 10.44 -17.76 -15.59
C SER A 69 9.51 -16.57 -15.82
N GLY A 70 10.07 -15.37 -15.94
CA GLY A 70 9.29 -14.17 -16.19
C GLY A 70 8.53 -14.21 -17.51
N ILE A 71 9.18 -14.62 -18.61
CA ILE A 71 8.56 -14.71 -19.94
C ILE A 71 7.47 -15.79 -20.00
N VAL A 72 7.67 -16.91 -19.33
CA VAL A 72 6.65 -17.99 -19.26
C VAL A 72 5.37 -17.52 -18.57
N MET A 73 5.49 -16.61 -17.60
CA MET A 73 4.32 -16.05 -16.88
C MET A 73 3.58 -14.95 -17.63
N LEU A 74 4.05 -14.51 -18.80
CA LEU A 74 3.33 -13.55 -19.65
C LEU A 74 2.18 -14.23 -20.39
N ALA A 75 1.07 -13.53 -20.52
CA ALA A 75 0.00 -13.92 -21.41
C ALA A 75 0.47 -13.92 -22.88
N ASP A 76 -0.16 -14.74 -23.73
CA ASP A 76 0.22 -14.84 -25.14
C ASP A 76 0.15 -13.49 -25.86
N SER A 77 -0.88 -12.70 -25.58
CA SER A 77 -1.01 -11.33 -26.07
C SER A 77 0.14 -10.42 -25.66
N ALA A 78 0.57 -10.50 -24.39
CA ALA A 78 1.71 -9.72 -23.91
C ALA A 78 3.00 -10.13 -24.60
N ARG A 79 3.25 -11.43 -24.76
CA ARG A 79 4.44 -11.96 -25.45
C ARG A 79 4.53 -11.51 -26.91
N GLN A 80 3.39 -11.46 -27.59
CA GLN A 80 3.33 -11.03 -29.02
C GLN A 80 3.57 -9.54 -29.20
N ASN A 81 3.17 -8.72 -28.23
CA ASN A 81 3.23 -7.26 -28.30
C ASN A 81 4.53 -6.66 -27.76
N LEU A 82 5.35 -7.43 -27.07
CA LEU A 82 6.61 -6.96 -26.47
C LEU A 82 7.79 -7.38 -27.36
N SER A 83 8.71 -6.42 -27.59
CA SER A 83 9.94 -6.75 -28.29
C SER A 83 10.91 -7.53 -27.36
N PRO A 84 11.77 -8.40 -27.90
CA PRO A 84 12.79 -9.07 -27.11
C PRO A 84 13.69 -8.11 -26.33
N ASP A 85 14.06 -6.98 -26.94
CA ASP A 85 14.90 -5.96 -26.30
C ASP A 85 14.20 -5.30 -25.12
N SER A 86 12.88 -5.04 -25.22
CA SER A 86 12.11 -4.50 -24.12
C SER A 86 12.00 -5.47 -22.95
N LEU A 87 11.84 -6.76 -23.23
CA LEU A 87 11.83 -7.81 -22.22
C LEU A 87 13.19 -7.92 -21.54
N GLN A 88 14.26 -7.93 -22.32
CA GLN A 88 15.64 -7.98 -21.79
C GLN A 88 15.89 -6.80 -20.86
N THR A 89 15.56 -5.59 -21.30
CA THR A 89 15.72 -4.37 -20.48
C THR A 89 14.88 -4.44 -19.22
N PHE A 90 13.64 -4.88 -19.31
CA PHE A 90 12.75 -4.99 -18.15
C PHE A 90 13.29 -5.98 -17.12
N PHE A 91 13.77 -7.16 -17.54
CA PHE A 91 14.30 -8.18 -16.63
C PHE A 91 15.78 -7.99 -16.26
N SER A 92 16.34 -6.81 -16.46
CA SER A 92 17.69 -6.44 -16.01
C SER A 92 17.63 -5.24 -15.06
N PRO A 93 16.95 -5.34 -13.92
CA PRO A 93 16.73 -4.21 -13.03
C PRO A 93 17.98 -3.76 -12.27
N GLY A 94 18.94 -4.63 -12.09
CA GLY A 94 20.16 -4.38 -11.31
C GLY A 94 20.13 -4.95 -9.89
N PRO A 95 21.27 -4.88 -9.19
CA PRO A 95 21.49 -5.63 -7.94
C PRO A 95 20.65 -5.18 -6.76
N ASP A 96 20.18 -3.92 -6.76
CA ASP A 96 19.38 -3.34 -5.68
C ASP A 96 17.87 -3.40 -6.00
N ALA A 97 17.47 -4.30 -6.91
CA ALA A 97 16.08 -4.44 -7.32
C ALA A 97 15.19 -4.89 -6.15
N ALA A 98 14.13 -4.13 -5.94
CA ALA A 98 13.08 -4.46 -4.98
C ALA A 98 11.72 -4.00 -5.51
N TYR A 99 10.65 -4.57 -4.98
CA TYR A 99 9.31 -4.13 -5.32
C TYR A 99 8.40 -4.08 -4.10
N GLU A 100 7.40 -3.23 -4.19
CA GLU A 100 6.30 -3.18 -3.24
C GLU A 100 4.99 -3.25 -4.03
N ILE A 101 4.10 -4.19 -3.67
CA ILE A 101 2.81 -4.38 -4.30
C ILE A 101 1.69 -3.91 -3.38
N ALA A 102 0.85 -3.02 -3.87
CA ALA A 102 -0.29 -2.51 -3.12
C ALA A 102 -1.54 -3.37 -3.35
N HIS A 103 -2.60 -3.08 -2.61
CA HIS A 103 -3.87 -3.78 -2.75
C HIS A 103 -4.42 -3.64 -4.17
N GLY A 104 -4.63 -4.78 -4.83
CA GLY A 104 -5.11 -4.85 -6.20
C GLY A 104 -6.60 -4.57 -6.30
N GLN A 105 -7.02 -4.18 -7.51
CA GLN A 105 -8.40 -3.92 -7.86
C GLN A 105 -8.85 -4.89 -8.94
N ARG A 106 -10.04 -5.45 -8.79
CA ARG A 106 -10.67 -6.24 -9.85
C ARG A 106 -11.14 -5.30 -10.95
N LEU A 107 -10.66 -5.50 -12.17
CA LEU A 107 -11.09 -4.74 -13.35
C LEU A 107 -12.35 -5.35 -13.97
N LYS A 108 -12.32 -6.66 -14.18
CA LYS A 108 -13.46 -7.48 -14.63
C LYS A 108 -13.32 -8.91 -14.14
N ALA A 109 -14.23 -9.78 -14.53
CA ALA A 109 -14.14 -11.19 -14.21
C ALA A 109 -12.83 -11.79 -14.75
N GLY A 110 -12.00 -12.33 -13.86
CA GLY A 110 -10.70 -12.91 -14.23
C GLY A 110 -9.61 -11.92 -14.58
N GLU A 111 -9.73 -10.65 -14.18
CA GLU A 111 -8.71 -9.64 -14.42
C GLU A 111 -8.53 -8.73 -13.19
N TYR A 112 -7.29 -8.57 -12.75
CA TYR A 112 -6.91 -7.74 -11.62
C TYR A 112 -5.75 -6.82 -11.99
N ALA A 113 -5.80 -5.60 -11.45
CA ALA A 113 -4.71 -4.64 -11.55
C ALA A 113 -4.09 -4.42 -10.17
N PHE A 114 -2.78 -4.54 -10.09
CA PHE A 114 -2.01 -4.34 -8.87
C PHE A 114 -1.13 -3.10 -9.04
N PRO A 115 -1.41 -2.02 -8.30
CA PRO A 115 -0.48 -0.91 -8.19
C PRO A 115 0.80 -1.39 -7.51
N LEU A 116 1.95 -0.94 -7.99
CA LEU A 116 3.23 -1.33 -7.42
C LEU A 116 4.29 -0.24 -7.57
N VAL A 117 5.32 -0.37 -6.78
CA VAL A 117 6.51 0.47 -6.85
C VAL A 117 7.70 -0.43 -7.12
N LEU A 118 8.48 -0.09 -8.13
CA LEU A 118 9.75 -0.74 -8.44
C LEU A 118 10.91 0.16 -7.99
N PHE A 119 11.88 -0.43 -7.32
CA PHE A 119 13.11 0.19 -6.87
C PHE A 119 14.29 -0.42 -7.62
N GLY A 120 15.36 0.33 -7.82
CA GLY A 120 16.59 -0.17 -8.43
C GLY A 120 16.46 -0.55 -9.92
N SER A 121 15.44 -0.03 -10.63
CA SER A 121 15.34 -0.27 -12.06
C SER A 121 16.48 0.41 -12.82
N SER A 122 16.97 -0.22 -13.90
CA SER A 122 18.07 0.27 -14.74
C SER A 122 17.85 1.67 -15.33
N GLU A 123 16.59 2.12 -15.38
CA GLU A 123 16.21 3.41 -15.94
C GLU A 123 16.37 4.60 -14.97
N GLY A 124 16.70 4.37 -13.69
CA GLY A 124 16.93 5.46 -12.74
C GLY A 124 17.01 5.02 -11.28
N LYS A 125 17.54 5.93 -10.44
CA LYS A 125 17.65 5.73 -8.99
C LYS A 125 16.35 6.01 -8.23
N SER A 126 15.34 6.58 -8.91
CA SER A 126 14.07 6.95 -8.29
C SER A 126 13.07 5.80 -8.34
N PRO A 127 12.22 5.63 -7.31
CA PRO A 127 11.13 4.67 -7.33
C PRO A 127 10.20 4.90 -8.52
N ARG A 128 9.85 3.83 -9.24
CA ARG A 128 8.93 3.88 -10.36
C ARG A 128 7.55 3.36 -9.95
N TYR A 129 6.56 4.24 -9.96
CA TYR A 129 5.16 3.89 -9.69
C TYR A 129 4.49 3.39 -10.98
N CYS A 130 3.97 2.19 -10.92
CA CYS A 130 3.41 1.53 -12.10
C CYS A 130 2.27 0.58 -11.74
N LYS A 131 1.76 -0.17 -12.71
CA LYS A 131 0.63 -1.08 -12.53
C LYS A 131 0.87 -2.36 -13.31
N LEU A 132 0.73 -3.48 -12.62
CA LEU A 132 0.74 -4.81 -13.21
C LEU A 132 -0.70 -5.27 -13.44
N VAL A 133 -1.00 -5.74 -14.63
CA VAL A 133 -2.31 -6.34 -14.95
C VAL A 133 -2.13 -7.84 -15.11
N VAL A 134 -2.94 -8.58 -14.36
CA VAL A 134 -2.93 -10.04 -14.34
C VAL A 134 -4.30 -10.54 -14.79
N ILE A 135 -4.31 -11.45 -15.74
CA ILE A 135 -5.51 -12.04 -16.30
C ILE A 135 -5.55 -13.54 -16.05
N ARG A 136 -6.75 -14.10 -16.03
CA ARG A 136 -6.93 -15.54 -16.08
C ARG A 136 -6.76 -16.01 -17.52
N ASP A 137 -5.68 -16.76 -17.75
CA ASP A 137 -5.41 -17.37 -19.04
C ASP A 137 -5.89 -18.83 -19.03
N GLY A 138 -6.77 -19.15 -19.98
CA GLY A 138 -7.28 -20.51 -20.14
C GLY A 138 -8.01 -21.08 -18.91
N LYS A 139 -7.67 -22.31 -18.53
CA LYS A 139 -8.47 -23.14 -17.63
C LYS A 139 -8.27 -22.86 -16.14
N SER A 140 -7.15 -22.31 -15.71
CA SER A 140 -6.88 -22.07 -14.28
C SER A 140 -5.70 -21.15 -14.03
N ASP A 141 -4.89 -20.87 -15.01
CA ASP A 141 -3.63 -20.15 -14.82
C ASP A 141 -3.82 -18.64 -14.87
N TRP A 142 -3.01 -17.97 -14.12
CA TRP A 142 -2.95 -16.52 -14.09
C TRP A 142 -1.67 -16.07 -14.79
N ALA A 143 -1.82 -15.18 -15.77
CA ALA A 143 -0.72 -14.65 -16.56
C ALA A 143 -0.70 -13.12 -16.51
N VAL A 144 0.46 -12.55 -16.75
CA VAL A 144 0.65 -11.09 -16.82
C VAL A 144 0.31 -10.61 -18.21
N GLU A 145 -0.70 -9.75 -18.30
CA GLU A 145 -1.17 -9.17 -19.57
C GLU A 145 -0.45 -7.88 -19.92
N LYS A 146 -0.08 -7.10 -18.91
CA LYS A 146 0.58 -5.82 -19.12
C LYS A 146 1.70 -5.63 -18.12
N LEU A 147 2.89 -5.34 -18.65
CA LEU A 147 4.06 -4.98 -17.85
C LEU A 147 3.88 -3.62 -17.17
N PRO A 148 4.53 -3.45 -16.04
CA PRO A 148 4.58 -2.19 -15.32
C PRO A 148 5.22 -1.05 -16.11
#